data_09a62018eb6323877f15562ea2e58ce2
#
_entry.id   09a62018eb6323877f15562ea2e58ce2
#
_cell.length_a   1.000
_cell.length_b   1.000
_cell.length_c   1.000
_cell.angle_alpha   90.00
_cell.angle_beta   90.00
_cell.angle_gamma   90.00
#
_symmetry.space_group_name_H-M   'P 1'
#
loop_
_entity.id
_entity.type
_entity.pdbx_description
1 polymer ?
#
loop_
_entity_poly.entity_id
_entity_poly.type
_entity_poly.pdbx_seq_one_letter_code
_entity_poly.pdbx_strand_id
1 'polypeptide(L)'
;AAFNINRYCGDAPAHIEANRTALCQRLGIGMAQLVVPHQVHAAEVKQIGRDFTEQPAVVRDELTDGFDAVMTDVPGICVGVSTADCIPVLIYDAAHHAVCAVHAGWRGTVQRIVVKAIERMRAAYGTQPSELTAAIGPGISIDHFEVGDEVYQQFVDAGFEMEPISRRYQKWHIDLPECNRRQLIQLGVDPQRIISSGICTYAQSDMYFSARHLGIESGRIYNGIMLTPHRD
;
A
#
# COMPACT_ATOMS: atom_id res chain seq x y z
N ALA A 1 -18.59 -6.53 13.82
CA ALA A 1 -17.96 -7.28 12.73
C ALA A 1 -17.05 -6.32 11.97
N ALA A 2 -15.81 -6.70 11.80
CA ALA A 2 -14.82 -5.87 11.11
C ALA A 2 -14.87 -6.12 9.60
N PHE A 3 -14.65 -5.08 8.80
CA PHE A 3 -14.70 -5.15 7.34
C PHE A 3 -13.33 -5.56 6.78
N ASN A 4 -13.03 -6.86 6.82
CA ASN A 4 -11.81 -7.43 6.26
C ASN A 4 -12.10 -8.12 4.92
N ILE A 5 -11.26 -7.85 3.90
CA ILE A 5 -11.35 -8.47 2.56
C ILE A 5 -10.09 -9.29 2.20
N ASN A 6 -9.13 -9.37 3.10
CA ASN A 6 -7.88 -10.09 2.88
C ASN A 6 -8.05 -11.57 3.24
N ARG A 7 -7.67 -12.46 2.29
CA ARG A 7 -7.77 -13.93 2.44
C ARG A 7 -6.59 -14.54 3.20
N TYR A 8 -5.54 -13.76 3.46
CA TYR A 8 -4.26 -14.20 4.00
C TYR A 8 -4.09 -13.85 5.49
N CYS A 9 -5.21 -13.72 6.22
CA CYS A 9 -5.25 -13.50 7.66
C CYS A 9 -6.38 -14.31 8.29
N GLY A 10 -6.42 -14.39 9.63
CA GLY A 10 -7.24 -15.31 10.39
C GLY A 10 -8.75 -15.04 10.40
N ASP A 11 -9.37 -14.80 9.23
CA ASP A 11 -10.83 -14.58 9.13
C ASP A 11 -11.52 -15.70 8.35
N ALA A 12 -12.83 -15.89 8.59
CA ALA A 12 -13.61 -16.92 7.91
C ALA A 12 -13.79 -16.58 6.41
N PRO A 13 -13.53 -17.53 5.49
CA PRO A 13 -13.67 -17.29 4.05
C PRO A 13 -15.03 -16.71 3.63
N ALA A 14 -16.12 -17.14 4.27
CA ALA A 14 -17.45 -16.63 3.98
C ALA A 14 -17.62 -15.14 4.34
N HIS A 15 -17.00 -14.68 5.43
CA HIS A 15 -17.01 -13.27 5.82
C HIS A 15 -16.20 -12.42 4.81
N ILE A 16 -15.03 -12.91 4.42
CA ILE A 16 -14.18 -12.25 3.43
C ILE A 16 -14.92 -12.09 2.11
N GLU A 17 -15.56 -13.14 1.62
CA GLU A 17 -16.30 -13.12 0.36
C GLU A 17 -17.51 -12.17 0.40
N ALA A 18 -18.26 -12.17 1.51
CA ALA A 18 -19.35 -11.22 1.73
C ALA A 18 -18.86 -9.78 1.73
N ASN A 19 -17.76 -9.49 2.42
CA ASN A 19 -17.15 -8.15 2.46
C ASN A 19 -16.63 -7.71 1.08
N ARG A 20 -15.98 -8.62 0.33
CA ARG A 20 -15.53 -8.35 -1.06
C ARG A 20 -16.71 -8.02 -1.98
N THR A 21 -17.78 -8.81 -1.88
CA THR A 21 -19.00 -8.58 -2.65
C THR A 21 -19.61 -7.20 -2.32
N ALA A 22 -19.73 -6.86 -1.04
CA ALA A 22 -20.23 -5.55 -0.61
C ALA A 22 -19.37 -4.40 -1.10
N LEU A 23 -18.02 -4.54 -1.06
CA LEU A 23 -17.10 -3.54 -1.60
C LEU A 23 -17.26 -3.37 -3.10
N CYS A 24 -17.32 -4.48 -3.86
CA CYS A 24 -17.51 -4.43 -5.30
C CYS A 24 -18.83 -3.75 -5.69
N GLN A 25 -19.92 -4.07 -4.99
CA GLN A 25 -21.23 -3.41 -5.19
C GLN A 25 -21.12 -1.89 -4.92
N ARG A 26 -20.42 -1.49 -3.86
CA ARG A 26 -20.24 -0.07 -3.50
C ARG A 26 -19.40 0.68 -4.54
N LEU A 27 -18.42 0.02 -5.13
CA LEU A 27 -17.55 0.58 -6.19
C LEU A 27 -18.17 0.49 -7.59
N GLY A 28 -19.24 -0.27 -7.78
CA GLY A 28 -19.86 -0.51 -9.09
C GLY A 28 -18.99 -1.37 -10.02
N ILE A 29 -18.23 -2.31 -9.48
CA ILE A 29 -17.31 -3.20 -10.21
C ILE A 29 -17.60 -4.68 -9.95
N GLY A 30 -17.11 -5.55 -10.83
CA GLY A 30 -17.15 -6.99 -10.63
C GLY A 30 -15.97 -7.49 -9.77
N MET A 31 -16.11 -8.70 -9.24
CA MET A 31 -15.06 -9.34 -8.40
C MET A 31 -13.71 -9.50 -9.13
N ALA A 32 -13.72 -9.67 -10.44
CA ALA A 32 -12.50 -9.76 -11.24
C ALA A 32 -11.73 -8.44 -11.35
N GLN A 33 -12.42 -7.32 -11.11
CA GLN A 33 -11.85 -5.96 -11.16
C GLN A 33 -11.29 -5.51 -9.81
N LEU A 34 -11.52 -6.27 -8.72
CA LEU A 34 -10.97 -6.00 -7.39
C LEU A 34 -9.64 -6.75 -7.21
N VAL A 35 -8.52 -6.04 -7.27
CA VAL A 35 -7.17 -6.61 -7.13
C VAL A 35 -6.68 -6.51 -5.70
N VAL A 36 -6.41 -7.68 -5.09
CA VAL A 36 -5.88 -7.81 -3.72
C VAL A 36 -4.70 -8.79 -3.77
N PRO A 37 -3.45 -8.33 -3.86
CA PRO A 37 -2.29 -9.21 -3.97
C PRO A 37 -2.02 -9.99 -2.68
N HIS A 38 -1.34 -11.12 -2.80
CA HIS A 38 -0.70 -11.79 -1.69
C HIS A 38 0.65 -11.12 -1.40
N GLN A 39 0.66 -10.21 -0.43
CA GLN A 39 1.83 -9.42 -0.03
C GLN A 39 2.75 -10.25 0.88
N VAL A 40 4.05 -10.17 0.63
CA VAL A 40 5.08 -10.93 1.34
C VAL A 40 6.15 -10.04 2.00
N HIS A 41 5.87 -8.72 2.09
CA HIS A 41 6.79 -7.70 2.61
C HIS A 41 8.10 -7.59 1.80
N ALA A 42 8.01 -7.85 0.50
CA ALA A 42 9.06 -7.64 -0.48
C ALA A 42 9.03 -6.22 -1.07
N ALA A 43 9.56 -6.03 -2.29
CA ALA A 43 9.52 -4.76 -3.00
C ALA A 43 9.27 -4.96 -4.50
N GLU A 44 8.40 -5.94 -4.82
CA GLU A 44 8.02 -6.26 -6.19
C GLU A 44 6.73 -5.56 -6.59
N VAL A 45 6.68 -5.09 -7.86
CA VAL A 45 5.59 -4.28 -8.41
C VAL A 45 4.95 -5.00 -9.59
N LYS A 46 3.65 -5.25 -9.52
CA LYS A 46 2.86 -5.89 -10.58
C LYS A 46 2.07 -4.87 -11.38
N GLN A 47 2.21 -4.93 -12.70
CA GLN A 47 1.31 -4.24 -13.61
C GLN A 47 0.09 -5.12 -13.91
N ILE A 48 -1.10 -4.54 -13.82
CA ILE A 48 -2.39 -5.18 -14.11
C ILE A 48 -2.92 -4.60 -15.42
N GLY A 49 -3.01 -5.44 -16.44
CA GLY A 49 -3.55 -5.09 -17.77
C GLY A 49 -5.02 -5.46 -17.93
N ARG A 50 -5.58 -5.18 -19.10
CA ARG A 50 -6.99 -5.47 -19.46
C ARG A 50 -7.32 -6.97 -19.43
N ASP A 51 -6.39 -7.79 -19.86
CA ASP A 51 -6.47 -9.24 -19.90
C ASP A 51 -6.58 -9.92 -18.53
N PHE A 52 -6.20 -9.20 -17.47
CA PHE A 52 -6.26 -9.71 -16.10
C PHE A 52 -7.67 -10.12 -15.68
N THR A 53 -8.68 -9.31 -16.04
CA THR A 53 -10.07 -9.56 -15.62
C THR A 53 -10.71 -10.74 -16.36
N GLU A 54 -10.14 -11.13 -17.50
CA GLU A 54 -10.57 -12.27 -18.32
C GLU A 54 -10.03 -13.61 -17.80
N GLN A 55 -9.00 -13.57 -16.93
CA GLN A 55 -8.40 -14.77 -16.38
C GLN A 55 -9.29 -15.44 -15.33
N PRO A 56 -9.25 -16.78 -15.21
CA PRO A 56 -9.87 -17.49 -14.08
C PRO A 56 -9.36 -16.97 -12.73
N ALA A 57 -10.19 -17.09 -11.69
CA ALA A 57 -9.83 -16.56 -10.36
C ALA A 57 -8.51 -17.12 -9.81
N VAL A 58 -8.26 -18.42 -9.99
CA VAL A 58 -7.00 -19.06 -9.56
C VAL A 58 -5.79 -18.45 -10.27
N VAL A 59 -5.89 -18.17 -11.55
CA VAL A 59 -4.81 -17.55 -12.33
C VAL A 59 -4.57 -16.10 -11.88
N ARG A 60 -5.63 -15.36 -11.58
CA ARG A 60 -5.49 -14.00 -11.04
C ARG A 60 -4.78 -13.99 -9.68
N ASP A 61 -5.10 -14.94 -8.81
CA ASP A 61 -4.44 -15.08 -7.50
C ASP A 61 -2.94 -15.41 -7.70
N GLU A 62 -2.58 -16.32 -8.62
CA GLU A 62 -1.18 -16.65 -8.97
C GLU A 62 -0.44 -15.45 -9.58
N LEU A 63 -1.09 -14.68 -10.46
CA LEU A 63 -0.51 -13.50 -11.10
C LEU A 63 -0.21 -12.35 -10.13
N THR A 64 -0.83 -12.35 -8.95
CA THR A 64 -0.64 -11.32 -7.92
C THR A 64 0.03 -11.86 -6.66
N ASP A 65 0.53 -13.09 -6.69
CA ASP A 65 1.27 -13.69 -5.58
C ASP A 65 2.68 -13.10 -5.46
N GLY A 66 3.09 -12.73 -4.25
CA GLY A 66 4.42 -12.22 -3.95
C GLY A 66 4.65 -10.73 -4.27
N PHE A 67 3.60 -9.98 -4.63
CA PHE A 67 3.73 -8.56 -4.95
C PHE A 67 3.23 -7.67 -3.81
N ASP A 68 4.03 -6.66 -3.49
CA ASP A 68 3.72 -5.66 -2.46
C ASP A 68 3.30 -4.30 -3.06
N ALA A 69 3.29 -4.19 -4.39
CA ALA A 69 2.69 -3.06 -5.10
C ALA A 69 1.99 -3.53 -6.38
N VAL A 70 0.90 -2.86 -6.71
CA VAL A 70 0.10 -3.14 -7.92
C VAL A 70 -0.26 -1.84 -8.62
N MET A 71 -0.14 -1.81 -9.96
CA MET A 71 -0.41 -0.62 -10.76
C MET A 71 -1.23 -0.95 -12.00
N THR A 72 -1.99 0.03 -12.49
CA THR A 72 -2.79 -0.11 -13.72
C THR A 72 -3.07 1.25 -14.37
N ASP A 73 -3.26 1.23 -15.69
CA ASP A 73 -3.82 2.31 -16.50
C ASP A 73 -5.22 1.98 -17.02
N VAL A 74 -5.81 0.88 -16.55
CA VAL A 74 -7.12 0.39 -17.02
C VAL A 74 -8.24 0.94 -16.13
N PRO A 75 -9.15 1.79 -16.67
CA PRO A 75 -10.31 2.26 -15.91
C PRO A 75 -11.21 1.11 -15.46
N GLY A 76 -11.78 1.25 -14.27
CA GLY A 76 -12.67 0.27 -13.68
C GLY A 76 -11.97 -0.89 -12.97
N ILE A 77 -10.63 -0.99 -13.02
CA ILE A 77 -9.87 -1.93 -12.18
C ILE A 77 -9.45 -1.21 -10.89
N CYS A 78 -9.89 -1.72 -9.75
CA CYS A 78 -9.50 -1.24 -8.44
C CYS A 78 -8.26 -2.01 -7.97
N VAL A 79 -7.11 -1.38 -8.00
CA VAL A 79 -5.86 -1.93 -7.44
C VAL A 79 -5.68 -1.46 -6.00
N GLY A 80 -5.24 -2.36 -5.11
CA GLY A 80 -5.07 -1.97 -3.73
C GLY A 80 -4.20 -2.94 -2.94
N VAL A 81 -3.82 -2.50 -1.74
CA VAL A 81 -3.00 -3.25 -0.81
C VAL A 81 -3.69 -3.35 0.56
N SER A 82 -3.36 -4.40 1.29
CA SER A 82 -3.91 -4.69 2.61
C SER A 82 -2.88 -4.36 3.68
N THR A 83 -3.27 -3.59 4.69
CA THR A 83 -2.37 -3.16 5.76
C THR A 83 -2.98 -3.39 7.15
N ALA A 84 -2.12 -3.57 8.14
CA ALA A 84 -2.37 -3.41 9.56
C ALA A 84 -1.03 -2.97 10.15
N ASP A 85 -0.87 -1.66 10.34
CA ASP A 85 0.35 -0.92 10.73
C ASP A 85 1.32 -0.55 9.59
N CYS A 86 1.54 -1.41 8.59
CA CYS A 86 2.34 -1.05 7.41
C CYS A 86 1.71 0.13 6.66
N ILE A 87 2.53 0.92 5.98
CA ILE A 87 2.10 2.18 5.35
C ILE A 87 1.58 1.91 3.94
N PRO A 88 0.30 2.18 3.65
CA PRO A 88 -0.18 2.18 2.27
C PRO A 88 0.16 3.52 1.60
N VAL A 89 0.68 3.45 0.38
CA VAL A 89 0.91 4.65 -0.45
C VAL A 89 0.14 4.47 -1.76
N LEU A 90 -0.83 5.36 -2.00
CA LEU A 90 -1.61 5.40 -3.23
C LEU A 90 -1.05 6.50 -4.12
N ILE A 91 -0.78 6.20 -5.38
CA ILE A 91 -0.15 7.10 -6.34
C ILE A 91 -1.08 7.27 -7.54
N TYR A 92 -1.30 8.51 -7.95
CA TYR A 92 -2.08 8.88 -9.11
C TYR A 92 -1.25 9.71 -10.09
N ASP A 93 -1.21 9.27 -11.34
CA ASP A 93 -0.64 9.98 -12.48
C ASP A 93 -1.78 10.48 -13.37
N ALA A 94 -2.11 11.77 -13.24
CA ALA A 94 -3.20 12.38 -13.99
C ALA A 94 -2.86 12.54 -15.48
N ALA A 95 -1.57 12.74 -15.81
CA ALA A 95 -1.11 12.98 -17.18
C ALA A 95 -1.20 11.69 -18.04
N HIS A 96 -0.92 10.54 -17.44
CA HIS A 96 -0.91 9.25 -18.14
C HIS A 96 -2.08 8.34 -17.75
N HIS A 97 -3.05 8.85 -16.96
CA HIS A 97 -4.20 8.08 -16.46
C HIS A 97 -3.77 6.73 -15.88
N ALA A 98 -2.85 6.76 -14.90
CA ALA A 98 -2.34 5.56 -14.26
C ALA A 98 -2.40 5.68 -12.73
N VAL A 99 -2.57 4.55 -12.06
CA VAL A 99 -2.62 4.47 -10.60
C VAL A 99 -1.76 3.35 -10.08
N CYS A 100 -1.26 3.50 -8.85
CA CYS A 100 -0.52 2.47 -8.15
C CYS A 100 -0.89 2.45 -6.67
N ALA A 101 -1.00 1.26 -6.10
CA ALA A 101 -1.14 1.04 -4.66
C ALA A 101 0.10 0.28 -4.16
N VAL A 102 0.73 0.80 -3.11
CA VAL A 102 2.00 0.29 -2.56
C VAL A 102 1.83 -0.07 -1.09
N HIS A 103 2.23 -1.27 -0.71
CA HIS A 103 2.38 -1.72 0.67
C HIS A 103 3.81 -1.48 1.15
N ALA A 104 4.02 -0.41 1.88
CA ALA A 104 5.31 -0.04 2.42
C ALA A 104 5.43 -0.43 3.90
N GLY A 105 5.58 -1.72 4.18
CA GLY A 105 6.08 -2.20 5.46
C GLY A 105 7.55 -1.79 5.64
N TRP A 106 8.14 -1.96 6.85
CA TRP A 106 9.50 -1.50 7.09
C TRP A 106 10.53 -2.15 6.14
N ARG A 107 10.37 -3.44 5.79
CA ARG A 107 11.25 -4.13 4.83
C ARG A 107 11.14 -3.56 3.42
N GLY A 108 9.90 -3.34 2.95
CA GLY A 108 9.65 -2.71 1.66
C GLY A 108 10.15 -1.26 1.62
N THR A 109 10.00 -0.50 2.72
CA THR A 109 10.53 0.86 2.86
C THR A 109 12.05 0.89 2.75
N VAL A 110 12.77 0.01 3.46
CA VAL A 110 14.23 -0.15 3.37
C VAL A 110 14.66 -0.49 1.94
N GLN A 111 13.91 -1.37 1.26
CA GLN A 111 14.15 -1.79 -0.13
C GLN A 111 13.67 -0.77 -1.17
N ARG A 112 13.20 0.41 -0.73
CA ARG A 112 12.76 1.50 -1.62
C ARG A 112 11.57 1.13 -2.51
N ILE A 113 10.56 0.43 -1.98
CA ILE A 113 9.40 -0.03 -2.77
C ILE A 113 8.65 1.11 -3.47
N VAL A 114 8.52 2.28 -2.83
CA VAL A 114 7.88 3.47 -3.43
C VAL A 114 8.68 3.98 -4.63
N VAL A 115 10.02 3.96 -4.54
CA VAL A 115 10.92 4.32 -5.66
C VAL A 115 10.72 3.34 -6.81
N LYS A 116 10.78 2.04 -6.53
CA LYS A 116 10.58 0.98 -7.54
C LYS A 116 9.21 1.07 -8.20
N ALA A 117 8.17 1.41 -7.44
CA ALA A 117 6.82 1.58 -7.98
C ALA A 117 6.78 2.74 -8.99
N ILE A 118 7.36 3.90 -8.68
CA ILE A 118 7.42 5.05 -9.59
C ILE A 118 8.30 4.74 -10.80
N GLU A 119 9.43 4.07 -10.63
CA GLU A 119 10.28 3.63 -11.73
C GLU A 119 9.53 2.66 -12.68
N ARG A 120 8.73 1.76 -12.11
CA ARG A 120 7.88 0.85 -12.89
C ARG A 120 6.78 1.58 -13.64
N MET A 121 6.12 2.58 -13.00
CA MET A 121 5.14 3.46 -13.66
C MET A 121 5.81 4.27 -14.78
N ARG A 122 7.01 4.80 -14.54
CA ARG A 122 7.79 5.51 -15.58
C ARG A 122 8.08 4.61 -16.78
N ALA A 123 8.52 3.38 -16.55
CA ALA A 123 8.84 2.43 -17.62
C ALA A 123 7.60 1.98 -18.41
N ALA A 124 6.44 1.84 -17.74
CA ALA A 124 5.22 1.34 -18.35
C ALA A 124 4.37 2.43 -19.00
N TYR A 125 4.31 3.63 -18.41
CA TYR A 125 3.35 4.68 -18.77
C TYR A 125 4.01 6.02 -19.14
N GLY A 126 5.33 6.17 -18.94
CA GLY A 126 6.01 7.46 -19.15
C GLY A 126 5.89 8.45 -17.98
N THR A 127 5.37 7.99 -16.85
CA THR A 127 5.14 8.78 -15.62
C THR A 127 6.31 9.70 -15.28
N GLN A 128 6.00 10.96 -14.95
CA GLN A 128 6.96 11.92 -14.42
C GLN A 128 6.65 12.21 -12.95
N PRO A 129 7.62 12.08 -12.03
CA PRO A 129 7.38 12.28 -10.60
C PRO A 129 6.75 13.64 -10.24
N SER A 130 7.13 14.71 -10.94
CA SER A 130 6.59 16.07 -10.74
C SER A 130 5.08 16.20 -11.02
N GLU A 131 4.50 15.25 -11.76
CA GLU A 131 3.07 15.24 -12.13
C GLU A 131 2.22 14.40 -11.19
N LEU A 132 2.86 13.61 -10.31
CA LEU A 132 2.19 12.69 -9.42
C LEU A 132 1.48 13.39 -8.25
N THR A 133 0.38 12.78 -7.84
CA THR A 133 -0.24 12.99 -6.54
C THR A 133 -0.14 11.70 -5.74
N ALA A 134 0.26 11.78 -4.48
CA ALA A 134 0.39 10.62 -3.62
C ALA A 134 -0.40 10.80 -2.31
N ALA A 135 -1.02 9.71 -1.83
CA ALA A 135 -1.69 9.68 -0.55
C ALA A 135 -1.05 8.60 0.34
N ILE A 136 -0.56 9.01 1.51
CA ILE A 136 -0.04 8.13 2.55
C ILE A 136 -1.20 7.87 3.52
N GLY A 137 -1.70 6.63 3.51
CA GLY A 137 -2.86 6.22 4.28
C GLY A 137 -2.56 5.89 5.75
N PRO A 138 -3.56 5.34 6.48
CA PRO A 138 -3.42 4.94 7.86
C PRO A 138 -2.33 3.87 8.06
N GLY A 139 -1.48 4.07 9.06
CA GLY A 139 -0.43 3.13 9.43
C GLY A 139 0.09 3.40 10.84
N ILE A 140 1.09 2.67 11.29
CA ILE A 140 1.65 2.88 12.62
C ILE A 140 2.52 4.14 12.67
N SER A 141 2.32 5.00 13.67
CA SER A 141 3.12 6.21 13.87
C SER A 141 4.47 5.92 14.54
N ILE A 142 5.38 6.88 14.47
CA ILE A 142 6.67 6.82 15.15
C ILE A 142 6.53 6.55 16.66
N ASP A 143 5.49 7.06 17.30
CA ASP A 143 5.29 6.89 18.75
C ASP A 143 5.02 5.44 19.16
N HIS A 144 4.58 4.61 18.22
CA HIS A 144 4.20 3.22 18.48
C HIS A 144 5.02 2.18 17.68
N PHE A 145 5.82 2.62 16.69
CA PHE A 145 6.66 1.72 15.91
C PHE A 145 8.04 1.55 16.52
N GLU A 146 8.08 0.88 17.69
CA GLU A 146 9.30 0.46 18.35
C GLU A 146 9.97 -0.67 17.57
N VAL A 147 11.29 -0.60 17.39
CA VAL A 147 12.11 -1.56 16.66
C VAL A 147 13.39 -1.90 17.43
N GLY A 148 14.00 -3.06 17.13
CA GLY A 148 15.32 -3.43 17.61
C GLY A 148 16.46 -2.69 16.87
N ASP A 149 17.66 -2.76 17.44
CA ASP A 149 18.85 -2.14 16.85
C ASP A 149 19.16 -2.72 15.47
N GLU A 150 18.82 -3.98 15.21
CA GLU A 150 19.03 -4.67 13.93
C GLU A 150 18.13 -4.09 12.80
N VAL A 151 16.92 -3.62 13.12
CA VAL A 151 16.03 -2.95 12.15
C VAL A 151 16.53 -1.53 11.89
N TYR A 152 16.90 -0.80 12.95
CA TYR A 152 17.48 0.53 12.83
C TYR A 152 18.72 0.51 11.94
N GLN A 153 19.62 -0.46 12.14
CA GLN A 153 20.85 -0.59 11.36
C GLN A 153 20.57 -0.85 9.88
N GLN A 154 19.52 -1.60 9.53
CA GLN A 154 19.14 -1.81 8.12
C GLN A 154 18.74 -0.50 7.42
N PHE A 155 18.11 0.46 8.12
CA PHE A 155 17.85 1.79 7.55
C PHE A 155 19.13 2.58 7.36
N VAL A 156 20.06 2.53 8.32
CA VAL A 156 21.38 3.16 8.21
C VAL A 156 22.14 2.61 7.00
N ASP A 157 22.24 1.28 6.90
CA ASP A 157 22.96 0.58 5.82
C ASP A 157 22.34 0.85 4.44
N ALA A 158 21.02 1.05 4.39
CA ALA A 158 20.30 1.46 3.18
C ALA A 158 20.43 2.96 2.85
N GLY A 159 21.21 3.72 3.63
CA GLY A 159 21.52 5.13 3.37
C GLY A 159 20.38 6.09 3.69
N PHE A 160 19.52 5.76 4.67
CA PHE A 160 18.54 6.72 5.17
C PHE A 160 19.19 7.74 6.11
N GLU A 161 18.78 9.00 6.01
CA GLU A 161 19.07 10.03 7.01
C GLU A 161 18.20 9.74 8.25
N MET A 162 18.80 9.26 9.31
CA MET A 162 18.06 8.74 10.46
C MET A 162 17.49 9.84 11.38
N GLU A 163 18.16 10.98 11.49
CA GLU A 163 17.78 12.07 12.40
C GLU A 163 16.32 12.50 12.22
N PRO A 164 15.81 12.75 10.99
CA PRO A 164 14.44 13.20 10.81
C PRO A 164 13.37 12.09 10.87
N ILE A 165 13.77 10.82 10.83
CA ILE A 165 12.86 9.67 10.74
C ILE A 165 12.95 8.72 11.94
N SER A 166 13.75 9.04 12.95
CA SER A 166 13.89 8.17 14.11
C SER A 166 13.94 8.93 15.43
N ARG A 167 13.54 8.26 16.48
CA ARG A 167 13.70 8.72 17.87
C ARG A 167 14.20 7.56 18.71
N ARG A 168 15.03 7.85 19.73
CA ARG A 168 15.44 6.87 20.71
C ARG A 168 14.83 7.17 22.06
N TYR A 169 14.08 6.21 22.56
CA TYR A 169 13.63 6.12 23.94
C TYR A 169 14.41 5.00 24.64
N GLN A 170 13.74 3.98 25.17
CA GLN A 170 14.43 2.74 25.59
C GLN A 170 14.92 1.95 24.38
N LYS A 171 14.13 1.92 23.31
CA LYS A 171 14.48 1.37 22.00
C LYS A 171 14.32 2.42 20.91
N TRP A 172 14.69 2.06 19.70
CA TRP A 172 14.46 2.90 18.53
C TRP A 172 12.98 2.91 18.11
N HIS A 173 12.55 4.04 17.63
CA HIS A 173 11.28 4.23 16.95
C HIS A 173 11.55 4.83 15.57
N ILE A 174 10.84 4.36 14.55
CA ILE A 174 11.02 4.81 13.17
C ILE A 174 9.72 5.36 12.61
N ASP A 175 9.79 6.50 11.93
CA ASP A 175 8.68 7.14 11.22
C ASP A 175 8.57 6.59 9.80
N LEU A 176 7.85 5.49 9.60
CA LEU A 176 7.64 4.90 8.28
C LEU A 176 6.86 5.82 7.33
N PRO A 177 5.79 6.53 7.76
CA PRO A 177 5.14 7.55 6.94
C PRO A 177 6.13 8.60 6.40
N GLU A 178 6.97 9.18 7.26
CA GLU A 178 7.95 10.18 6.85
C GLU A 178 9.07 9.58 5.98
N CYS A 179 9.51 8.34 6.24
CA CYS A 179 10.44 7.63 5.35
C CYS A 179 9.93 7.60 3.90
N ASN A 180 8.67 7.18 3.71
CA ASN A 180 8.08 7.06 2.39
C ASN A 180 7.79 8.45 1.77
N ARG A 181 7.36 9.42 2.58
CA ARG A 181 7.19 10.81 2.12
C ARG A 181 8.49 11.40 1.59
N ARG A 182 9.61 11.20 2.29
CA ARG A 182 10.93 11.67 1.85
C ARG A 182 11.39 11.00 0.57
N GLN A 183 11.16 9.72 0.40
CA GLN A 183 11.46 9.02 -0.85
C GLN A 183 10.68 9.62 -2.03
N LEU A 184 9.38 9.94 -1.87
CA LEU A 184 8.58 10.61 -2.90
C LEU A 184 9.17 11.98 -3.27
N ILE A 185 9.54 12.80 -2.28
CA ILE A 185 10.13 14.12 -2.50
C ILE A 185 11.49 14.02 -3.21
N GLN A 186 12.34 13.09 -2.79
CA GLN A 186 13.65 12.86 -3.41
C GLN A 186 13.56 12.45 -4.88
N LEU A 187 12.45 11.80 -5.28
CA LEU A 187 12.16 11.48 -6.69
C LEU A 187 11.64 12.70 -7.48
N GLY A 188 11.26 13.78 -6.82
CA GLY A 188 10.73 14.99 -7.46
C GLY A 188 9.20 15.13 -7.41
N VAL A 189 8.51 14.35 -6.56
CA VAL A 189 7.09 14.60 -6.30
C VAL A 189 6.95 15.88 -5.49
N ASP A 190 6.07 16.79 -5.93
CA ASP A 190 5.79 18.04 -5.22
C ASP A 190 5.27 17.75 -3.79
N PRO A 191 5.94 18.27 -2.75
CA PRO A 191 5.49 18.09 -1.37
C PRO A 191 4.04 18.49 -1.10
N GLN A 192 3.49 19.45 -1.86
CA GLN A 192 2.11 19.90 -1.76
C GLN A 192 1.11 18.88 -2.36
N ARG A 193 1.59 17.97 -3.18
CA ARG A 193 0.81 16.87 -3.77
C ARG A 193 0.94 15.56 -3.00
N ILE A 194 1.60 15.58 -1.84
CA ILE A 194 1.70 14.42 -0.95
C ILE A 194 0.78 14.65 0.23
N ILE A 195 -0.32 13.90 0.29
CA ILE A 195 -1.32 13.98 1.34
C ILE A 195 -1.07 12.85 2.32
N SER A 196 -0.99 13.17 3.61
CA SER A 196 -0.88 12.14 4.67
C SER A 196 -2.15 12.14 5.53
N SER A 197 -2.64 10.94 5.84
CA SER A 197 -3.81 10.77 6.72
C SER A 197 -3.54 11.22 8.16
N GLY A 198 -2.30 11.11 8.63
CA GLY A 198 -1.94 11.35 10.03
C GLY A 198 -2.54 10.34 11.02
N ILE A 199 -3.19 9.28 10.54
CA ILE A 199 -3.88 8.30 11.36
C ILE A 199 -2.90 7.21 11.80
N CYS A 200 -2.80 6.99 13.13
CA CYS A 200 -2.07 5.88 13.70
C CYS A 200 -3.01 4.70 13.97
N THR A 201 -2.80 3.59 13.26
CA THR A 201 -3.62 2.37 13.39
C THR A 201 -3.52 1.73 14.77
N TYR A 202 -2.34 1.80 15.40
CA TYR A 202 -2.12 1.31 16.76
C TYR A 202 -2.92 2.11 17.80
N ALA A 203 -2.84 3.43 17.73
CA ALA A 203 -3.53 4.33 18.69
C ALA A 203 -5.05 4.32 18.49
N GLN A 204 -5.52 4.02 17.30
CA GLN A 204 -6.95 3.97 16.93
C GLN A 204 -7.39 2.55 16.57
N SER A 205 -6.93 1.55 17.33
CA SER A 205 -7.19 0.13 17.09
C SER A 205 -8.66 -0.29 17.33
N ASP A 206 -9.48 0.57 17.85
CA ASP A 206 -10.94 0.46 17.91
C ASP A 206 -11.61 0.68 16.55
N MET A 207 -10.98 1.46 15.67
CA MET A 207 -11.48 1.77 14.32
C MET A 207 -10.67 1.10 13.19
N TYR A 208 -9.39 0.85 13.42
CA TYR A 208 -8.46 0.32 12.42
C TYR A 208 -7.82 -0.98 12.88
N PHE A 209 -7.57 -1.89 11.94
CA PHE A 209 -6.76 -3.06 12.25
C PHE A 209 -5.30 -2.67 12.50
N SER A 210 -4.73 -3.21 13.56
CA SER A 210 -3.33 -3.06 13.94
C SER A 210 -2.76 -4.42 14.33
N ALA A 211 -1.80 -4.92 13.58
CA ALA A 211 -1.15 -6.19 13.89
C ALA A 211 -0.30 -6.10 15.17
N ARG A 212 0.27 -4.94 15.46
CA ARG A 212 1.03 -4.66 16.68
C ARG A 212 0.16 -4.67 17.94
N HIS A 213 -1.09 -4.16 17.83
CA HIS A 213 -2.02 -4.05 18.95
C HIS A 213 -2.89 -5.30 19.10
N LEU A 214 -3.46 -5.79 17.99
CA LEU A 214 -4.47 -6.85 17.96
C LEU A 214 -3.89 -8.25 17.63
N GLY A 215 -2.61 -8.32 17.31
CA GLY A 215 -1.95 -9.55 16.87
C GLY A 215 -1.95 -9.75 15.35
N ILE A 216 -1.06 -10.64 14.91
CA ILE A 216 -0.81 -10.89 13.48
C ILE A 216 -2.03 -11.49 12.75
N GLU A 217 -2.89 -12.21 13.46
CA GLU A 217 -4.13 -12.80 12.93
C GLU A 217 -5.29 -11.79 12.81
N SER A 218 -5.08 -10.52 13.20
CA SER A 218 -6.08 -9.48 13.01
C SER A 218 -6.41 -9.28 11.52
N GLY A 219 -7.59 -8.73 11.23
CA GLY A 219 -7.97 -8.34 9.86
C GLY A 219 -7.02 -7.31 9.24
N ARG A 220 -7.31 -6.95 8.00
CA ARG A 220 -6.52 -5.97 7.24
C ARG A 220 -7.41 -4.85 6.70
N ILE A 221 -6.88 -3.64 6.70
CA ILE A 221 -7.45 -2.47 6.05
C ILE A 221 -7.11 -2.58 4.55
N TYR A 222 -8.09 -2.53 3.69
CA TYR A 222 -7.85 -2.42 2.25
C TYR A 222 -7.72 -0.95 1.85
N ASN A 223 -6.63 -0.63 1.20
CA ASN A 223 -6.33 0.70 0.68
C ASN A 223 -6.26 0.57 -0.85
N GLY A 224 -7.28 1.07 -1.53
CA GLY A 224 -7.43 0.90 -2.98
C GLY A 224 -7.59 2.22 -3.72
N ILE A 225 -7.21 2.19 -4.99
CA ILE A 225 -7.35 3.28 -5.94
C ILE A 225 -7.83 2.74 -7.28
N MET A 226 -8.70 3.49 -7.96
CA MET A 226 -9.29 3.11 -9.23
C MET A 226 -9.46 4.33 -10.13
N LEU A 227 -9.12 4.17 -11.40
CA LEU A 227 -9.51 5.13 -12.43
C LEU A 227 -11.00 4.94 -12.74
N THR A 228 -11.78 6.01 -12.62
CA THR A 228 -13.18 5.95 -13.04
C THR A 228 -13.25 5.95 -14.57
N PRO A 229 -14.12 5.11 -15.18
CA PRO A 229 -14.43 5.25 -16.59
C PRO A 229 -14.90 6.68 -16.90
N HIS A 230 -14.48 7.23 -18.03
CA HIS A 230 -15.05 8.50 -18.49
C HIS A 230 -16.58 8.33 -18.55
N ARG A 231 -17.31 9.18 -17.85
CA ARG A 231 -18.74 9.33 -18.09
C ARG A 231 -18.87 10.23 -19.33
N ASP A 232 -19.25 9.61 -20.42
CA ASP A 232 -19.67 10.34 -21.61
C ASP A 232 -20.90 11.22 -21.30
#